data_f9172e589855e291612def6f4b2a0b5b
#
_entry.id   f9172e589855e291612def6f4b2a0b5b
#
_cell.length_a   1.000
_cell.length_b   1.000
_cell.length_c   1.000
_cell.angle_alpha   90.00
_cell.angle_beta   90.00
_cell.angle_gamma   90.00
#
_symmetry.space_group_name_H-M   'P 1'
#
loop_
_entity.id
_entity.type
_entity.pdbx_description
1 polymer ?
#
loop_
_entity_poly.entity_id
_entity_poly.type
_entity_poly.pdbx_seq_one_letter_code
_entity_poly.pdbx_strand_id
1 'polypeptide(L)'
;MKYLDEYRDTAAAAKLAEAIARTVTRPWVIMEVCGGQTHTIVKYGIDEILPPSVELVHGPGCPVCVTAMEMIDRAHAIASRPGVIFCSFGDMLRVPGSRGDLLQVKSNGGDVRIVYSPLDAVNLAAANPDRQVIFFAIGFETTAPPNAMAVWLAHKRGLKNFSVLVSHVLVPPSMTAILQGAGNRVQAFLGPGHVCAVMGYTEYEPIARRYRVPIVITGFEPVDMLEGILWTVRQLEAGETRVENQYSRAVRREGNPASIKLIEDVFEICDRKWRGVGIIPKSGFKLRYEYRDHDAERRFEVDDIETQESTVCISGQVLKGLKKPHDCAAFGKTCTPQSPLGATMVSSEGACAAYYAYGRHLQSKSEIRNSKSETNSNGESGKLKTIRLGREDVPVCQAGACVCENVAADVGQH
;
A
#
# COMPACT_ATOMS: atom_id res chain seq x y z
N MET A 1 -9.38 23.70 7.49
CA MET A 1 -10.14 22.57 8.11
C MET A 1 -9.24 21.97 9.18
N LYS A 2 -9.70 21.82 10.41
CA LYS A 2 -8.89 21.29 11.52
C LYS A 2 -8.27 19.93 11.13
N TYR A 3 -7.01 19.70 11.46
CA TYR A 3 -6.20 18.53 11.12
C TYR A 3 -5.91 18.34 9.61
N LEU A 4 -6.11 19.36 8.77
CA LEU A 4 -5.76 19.33 7.37
C LEU A 4 -4.85 20.52 7.01
N ASP A 5 -5.34 21.76 7.20
CA ASP A 5 -4.63 22.96 6.76
C ASP A 5 -3.30 23.14 7.51
N GLU A 6 -3.28 22.86 8.81
CA GLU A 6 -2.06 22.93 9.64
C GLU A 6 -0.99 21.90 9.27
N TYR A 7 -1.39 20.76 8.66
CA TYR A 7 -0.45 19.73 8.20
C TYR A 7 -0.04 19.90 6.72
N ARG A 8 -0.60 20.91 6.05
CA ARG A 8 -0.23 21.34 4.68
C ARG A 8 0.43 22.71 4.66
N ASP A 9 0.82 23.24 5.82
CA ASP A 9 1.47 24.51 5.96
C ASP A 9 2.86 24.51 5.30
N THR A 10 3.02 25.30 4.25
CA THR A 10 4.26 25.41 3.47
C THR A 10 5.42 25.96 4.30
N ALA A 11 5.16 26.90 5.22
CA ALA A 11 6.20 27.48 6.06
C ALA A 11 6.69 26.48 7.12
N ALA A 12 5.78 25.68 7.68
CA ALA A 12 6.14 24.59 8.58
C ALA A 12 6.96 23.51 7.83
N ALA A 13 6.53 23.14 6.63
CA ALA A 13 7.24 22.18 5.78
C ALA A 13 8.67 22.65 5.45
N ALA A 14 8.84 23.92 5.08
CA ALA A 14 10.15 24.52 4.79
C ALA A 14 11.08 24.50 6.00
N LYS A 15 10.57 24.84 7.20
CA LYS A 15 11.33 24.79 8.45
C LYS A 15 11.78 23.38 8.81
N LEU A 16 10.91 22.38 8.59
CA LEU A 16 11.25 20.97 8.83
C LEU A 16 12.32 20.48 7.85
N ALA A 17 12.19 20.81 6.57
CA ALA A 17 13.21 20.46 5.56
C ALA A 17 14.57 21.08 5.89
N GLU A 18 14.60 22.35 6.33
CA GLU A 18 15.82 23.01 6.80
C GLU A 18 16.39 22.36 8.07
N ALA A 19 15.52 21.97 9.03
CA ALA A 19 15.96 21.25 10.22
C ALA A 19 16.58 19.89 9.88
N ILE A 20 15.99 19.14 8.91
CA ILE A 20 16.56 17.89 8.41
C ILE A 20 17.94 18.15 7.79
N ALA A 21 18.06 19.17 6.92
CA ALA A 21 19.32 19.51 6.27
C ALA A 21 20.43 19.90 7.27
N ARG A 22 20.08 20.53 8.40
CA ARG A 22 21.02 20.86 9.48
C ARG A 22 21.39 19.67 10.37
N THR A 23 20.52 18.66 10.46
CA THR A 23 20.72 17.50 11.35
C THR A 23 21.53 16.41 10.68
N VAL A 24 21.34 16.19 9.37
CA VAL A 24 21.98 15.10 8.64
C VAL A 24 23.46 15.37 8.41
N THR A 25 24.33 14.41 8.79
CA THR A 25 25.79 14.52 8.63
C THR A 25 26.38 13.57 7.60
N ARG A 26 25.62 12.53 7.21
CA ARG A 26 26.04 11.49 6.25
C ARG A 26 24.83 10.94 5.46
N PRO A 27 25.04 10.20 4.35
CA PRO A 27 23.94 9.65 3.58
C PRO A 27 23.12 8.60 4.36
N TRP A 28 21.78 8.73 4.27
CA TRP A 28 20.83 7.81 4.86
C TRP A 28 19.78 7.38 3.85
N VAL A 29 19.41 6.09 3.87
CA VAL A 29 18.33 5.51 3.07
C VAL A 29 17.18 5.14 3.99
N ILE A 30 16.05 5.82 3.80
CA ILE A 30 14.82 5.65 4.60
C ILE A 30 13.75 5.07 3.69
N MET A 31 13.11 3.98 4.10
CA MET A 31 12.03 3.34 3.36
C MET A 31 10.68 3.66 3.99
N GLU A 32 9.73 4.11 3.19
CA GLU A 32 8.33 4.09 3.60
C GLU A 32 7.66 2.76 3.21
N VAL A 33 6.67 2.31 3.98
CA VAL A 33 5.99 1.04 3.78
C VAL A 33 4.46 1.18 3.78
N CYS A 34 3.97 2.32 3.27
CA CYS A 34 2.54 2.58 3.09
C CYS A 34 2.27 3.39 1.83
N GLY A 35 1.41 2.89 0.94
CA GLY A 35 1.13 3.56 -0.34
C GLY A 35 0.62 4.99 -0.23
N GLY A 36 -0.10 5.33 0.84
CA GLY A 36 -0.48 6.71 1.12
C GLY A 36 0.71 7.63 1.39
N GLN A 37 1.78 7.11 2.02
CA GLN A 37 3.04 7.83 2.20
C GLN A 37 3.76 8.03 0.87
N THR A 38 3.85 6.98 0.03
CA THR A 38 4.38 7.07 -1.34
C THR A 38 3.69 8.18 -2.13
N HIS A 39 2.34 8.15 -2.12
CA HIS A 39 1.53 9.14 -2.82
C HIS A 39 1.85 10.57 -2.34
N THR A 40 1.90 10.80 -1.03
CA THR A 40 2.20 12.11 -0.44
C THR A 40 3.62 12.57 -0.79
N ILE A 41 4.62 11.72 -0.66
CA ILE A 41 6.01 12.04 -0.99
C ILE A 41 6.11 12.56 -2.43
N VAL A 42 5.55 11.81 -3.38
CA VAL A 42 5.68 12.14 -4.81
C VAL A 42 4.77 13.30 -5.21
N LYS A 43 3.53 13.34 -4.69
CA LYS A 43 2.56 14.40 -5.01
C LYS A 43 3.03 15.79 -4.57
N TYR A 44 3.59 15.87 -3.37
CA TYR A 44 4.04 17.14 -2.80
C TYR A 44 5.54 17.40 -3.00
N GLY A 45 6.26 16.51 -3.70
CA GLY A 45 7.69 16.66 -3.97
C GLY A 45 8.55 16.69 -2.71
N ILE A 46 8.19 15.90 -1.69
CA ILE A 46 8.92 15.86 -0.42
C ILE A 46 10.38 15.44 -0.67
N ASP A 47 10.60 14.46 -1.54
CA ASP A 47 11.93 13.99 -1.92
C ASP A 47 12.77 15.04 -2.68
N GLU A 48 12.13 16.07 -3.26
CA GLU A 48 12.81 17.17 -3.96
C GLU A 48 13.31 18.27 -3.01
N ILE A 49 12.68 18.42 -1.84
CA ILE A 49 13.03 19.45 -0.86
C ILE A 49 14.00 18.94 0.22
N LEU A 50 14.18 17.63 0.31
CA LEU A 50 15.16 17.01 1.21
C LEU A 50 16.59 17.21 0.72
N PRO A 51 17.59 17.25 1.63
CA PRO A 51 18.98 17.27 1.25
C PRO A 51 19.35 15.96 0.51
N PRO A 52 20.30 16.01 -0.45
CA PRO A 52 20.70 14.82 -1.24
C PRO A 52 21.22 13.65 -0.38
N SER A 53 21.60 13.91 0.86
CA SER A 53 22.02 12.92 1.85
C SER A 53 20.87 12.13 2.46
N VAL A 54 19.61 12.50 2.23
CA VAL A 54 18.43 11.73 2.66
C VAL A 54 17.75 11.16 1.43
N GLU A 55 17.90 9.87 1.22
CA GLU A 55 17.22 9.15 0.13
C GLU A 55 15.97 8.47 0.67
N LEU A 56 14.80 8.81 0.11
CA LEU A 56 13.57 8.08 0.35
C LEU A 56 13.41 6.97 -0.71
N VAL A 57 13.13 5.74 -0.28
CA VAL A 57 12.82 4.60 -1.13
C VAL A 57 11.45 4.02 -0.78
N HIS A 58 10.81 3.42 -1.78
CA HIS A 58 9.46 2.91 -1.64
C HIS A 58 9.46 1.42 -1.34
N GLY A 59 8.76 1.06 -0.27
CA GLY A 59 8.60 -0.32 0.15
C GLY A 59 7.29 -0.96 -0.35
N PRO A 60 7.00 -2.19 0.08
CA PRO A 60 5.81 -2.94 -0.35
C PRO A 60 4.53 -2.46 0.37
N GLY A 61 4.25 -1.15 0.32
CA GLY A 61 3.17 -0.49 1.07
C GLY A 61 1.80 -0.43 0.36
N CYS A 62 1.67 -0.94 -0.86
CA CYS A 62 0.41 -0.95 -1.62
C CYS A 62 -0.09 -2.40 -1.79
N PRO A 63 -1.27 -2.78 -1.27
CA PRO A 63 -1.75 -4.16 -1.31
C PRO A 63 -2.04 -4.64 -2.74
N VAL A 64 -2.54 -3.78 -3.61
CA VAL A 64 -2.74 -4.05 -5.04
C VAL A 64 -1.41 -4.42 -5.70
N CYS A 65 -0.35 -3.69 -5.35
CA CYS A 65 0.97 -3.83 -5.95
C CYS A 65 1.67 -5.14 -5.60
N VAL A 66 1.41 -5.66 -4.41
CA VAL A 66 2.06 -6.87 -3.86
C VAL A 66 1.22 -8.13 -3.98
N THR A 67 -0.02 -8.03 -4.49
CA THR A 67 -0.87 -9.20 -4.74
C THR A 67 -0.19 -10.12 -5.74
N ALA A 68 0.05 -11.36 -5.33
CA ALA A 68 0.72 -12.36 -6.14
C ALA A 68 -0.02 -12.64 -7.46
N MET A 69 0.72 -12.92 -8.54
CA MET A 69 0.18 -13.16 -9.87
C MET A 69 -0.84 -14.30 -9.88
N GLU A 70 -0.53 -15.40 -9.18
CA GLU A 70 -1.43 -16.54 -9.07
C GLU A 70 -2.79 -16.18 -8.45
N MET A 71 -2.85 -15.19 -7.55
CA MET A 71 -4.12 -14.73 -6.98
C MET A 71 -4.97 -13.98 -8.01
N ILE A 72 -4.32 -13.25 -8.92
CA ILE A 72 -5.00 -12.59 -10.04
C ILE A 72 -5.53 -13.64 -11.02
N ASP A 73 -4.72 -14.64 -11.33
CA ASP A 73 -5.11 -15.70 -12.27
C ASP A 73 -6.20 -16.61 -11.69
N ARG A 74 -6.19 -16.87 -10.36
CA ARG A 74 -7.30 -17.53 -9.64
C ARG A 74 -8.57 -16.68 -9.71
N ALA A 75 -8.47 -15.39 -9.46
CA ALA A 75 -9.59 -14.45 -9.57
C ALA A 75 -10.19 -14.47 -10.99
N HIS A 76 -9.32 -14.44 -12.02
CA HIS A 76 -9.71 -14.55 -13.42
C HIS A 76 -10.45 -15.87 -13.71
N ALA A 77 -9.91 -17.00 -13.26
CA ALA A 77 -10.50 -18.33 -13.45
C ALA A 77 -11.87 -18.47 -12.77
N ILE A 78 -12.01 -17.96 -11.54
CA ILE A 78 -13.29 -17.99 -10.80
C ILE A 78 -14.31 -17.06 -11.46
N ALA A 79 -13.92 -15.83 -11.79
CA ALA A 79 -14.80 -14.80 -12.35
C ALA A 79 -15.35 -15.20 -13.75
N SER A 80 -14.63 -16.07 -14.48
CA SER A 80 -15.03 -16.56 -15.78
C SER A 80 -16.07 -17.72 -15.72
N ARG A 81 -16.40 -18.23 -14.52
CA ARG A 81 -17.34 -19.35 -14.39
C ARG A 81 -18.80 -18.90 -14.51
N PRO A 82 -19.66 -19.64 -15.19
CA PRO A 82 -21.10 -19.37 -15.23
C PRO A 82 -21.71 -19.34 -13.82
N GLY A 83 -22.68 -18.45 -13.59
CA GLY A 83 -23.38 -18.36 -12.31
C GLY A 83 -22.59 -17.67 -11.19
N VAL A 84 -21.38 -17.19 -11.45
CA VAL A 84 -20.58 -16.42 -10.52
C VAL A 84 -20.86 -14.91 -10.65
N ILE A 85 -20.99 -14.22 -9.52
CA ILE A 85 -20.86 -12.77 -9.38
C ILE A 85 -19.53 -12.54 -8.67
N PHE A 86 -18.56 -11.96 -9.36
CA PHE A 86 -17.24 -11.70 -8.80
C PHE A 86 -17.09 -10.22 -8.40
N CYS A 87 -16.87 -9.96 -7.12
CA CYS A 87 -16.80 -8.62 -6.55
C CYS A 87 -15.37 -8.26 -6.15
N SER A 88 -14.95 -7.04 -6.46
CA SER A 88 -13.65 -6.52 -6.01
C SER A 88 -13.65 -5.00 -5.95
N PHE A 89 -12.60 -4.43 -5.35
CA PHE A 89 -12.32 -2.99 -5.42
C PHE A 89 -11.83 -2.61 -6.83
N GLY A 90 -12.13 -1.37 -7.24
CA GLY A 90 -11.94 -0.93 -8.63
C GLY A 90 -10.54 -1.11 -9.20
N ASP A 91 -9.49 -0.80 -8.41
CA ASP A 91 -8.11 -0.92 -8.85
C ASP A 91 -7.73 -2.36 -9.19
N MET A 92 -8.24 -3.34 -8.45
CA MET A 92 -7.95 -4.76 -8.70
C MET A 92 -8.41 -5.26 -10.05
N LEU A 93 -9.46 -4.65 -10.62
CA LEU A 93 -9.99 -5.08 -11.90
C LEU A 93 -9.02 -4.84 -13.06
N ARG A 94 -8.06 -3.92 -12.88
CA ARG A 94 -7.07 -3.52 -13.89
C ARG A 94 -5.70 -4.14 -13.68
N VAL A 95 -5.52 -4.94 -12.62
CA VAL A 95 -4.22 -5.58 -12.36
C VAL A 95 -3.98 -6.69 -13.39
N PRO A 96 -2.88 -6.63 -14.15
CA PRO A 96 -2.61 -7.65 -15.15
C PRO A 96 -2.22 -8.97 -14.49
N GLY A 97 -2.93 -10.04 -14.86
CA GLY A 97 -2.59 -11.44 -14.66
C GLY A 97 -1.87 -12.03 -15.88
N SER A 98 -1.60 -13.33 -15.86
CA SER A 98 -0.96 -14.03 -16.98
C SER A 98 -1.86 -14.09 -18.23
N ARG A 99 -3.18 -14.06 -18.06
CA ARG A 99 -4.19 -14.20 -19.11
C ARG A 99 -5.01 -12.93 -19.33
N GLY A 100 -4.62 -11.82 -18.76
CA GLY A 100 -5.34 -10.56 -18.78
C GLY A 100 -5.81 -10.13 -17.39
N ASP A 101 -6.68 -9.14 -17.35
CA ASP A 101 -7.24 -8.57 -16.12
C ASP A 101 -8.74 -8.91 -15.94
N LEU A 102 -9.32 -8.52 -14.82
CA LEU A 102 -10.75 -8.78 -14.54
C LEU A 102 -11.70 -7.94 -15.40
N LEU A 103 -11.25 -6.81 -15.98
CA LEU A 103 -12.05 -6.05 -16.95
C LEU A 103 -12.21 -6.83 -18.24
N GLN A 104 -11.19 -7.58 -18.64
CA GLN A 104 -11.27 -8.46 -19.80
C GLN A 104 -12.26 -9.63 -19.56
N VAL A 105 -12.30 -10.20 -18.36
CA VAL A 105 -13.34 -11.19 -17.99
C VAL A 105 -14.72 -10.56 -18.12
N LYS A 106 -14.88 -9.32 -17.62
CA LYS A 106 -16.15 -8.58 -17.74
C LYS A 106 -16.55 -8.33 -19.18
N SER A 107 -15.61 -7.94 -20.05
CA SER A 107 -15.88 -7.71 -21.48
C SER A 107 -16.28 -8.98 -22.21
N ASN A 108 -15.83 -10.14 -21.74
CA ASN A 108 -16.16 -11.46 -22.27
C ASN A 108 -17.46 -12.04 -21.67
N GLY A 109 -18.24 -11.24 -20.94
CA GLY A 109 -19.54 -11.62 -20.40
C GLY A 109 -19.54 -12.13 -18.95
N GLY A 110 -18.40 -12.15 -18.26
CA GLY A 110 -18.33 -12.44 -16.82
C GLY A 110 -19.00 -11.35 -15.98
N ASP A 111 -19.72 -11.74 -14.94
CA ASP A 111 -20.37 -10.77 -14.02
C ASP A 111 -19.37 -10.28 -12.97
N VAL A 112 -18.53 -9.33 -13.36
CA VAL A 112 -17.54 -8.69 -12.47
C VAL A 112 -18.06 -7.33 -12.02
N ARG A 113 -18.14 -7.15 -10.70
CA ARG A 113 -18.72 -5.94 -10.08
C ARG A 113 -17.72 -5.20 -9.19
N ILE A 114 -17.70 -3.89 -9.32
CA ILE A 114 -16.99 -3.01 -8.38
C ILE A 114 -17.88 -2.84 -7.15
N VAL A 115 -17.29 -3.06 -5.98
CA VAL A 115 -17.93 -2.80 -4.68
C VAL A 115 -17.05 -1.84 -3.86
N TYR A 116 -17.68 -1.08 -2.98
CA TYR A 116 -16.99 -0.13 -2.13
C TYR A 116 -16.84 -0.65 -0.68
N SER A 117 -17.57 -1.73 -0.37
CA SER A 117 -17.48 -2.42 0.90
C SER A 117 -17.57 -3.93 0.70
N PRO A 118 -16.87 -4.76 1.50
CA PRO A 118 -17.09 -6.21 1.51
C PRO A 118 -18.53 -6.60 1.85
N LEU A 119 -19.23 -5.76 2.64
CA LEU A 119 -20.64 -5.96 2.98
C LEU A 119 -21.58 -5.85 1.77
N ASP A 120 -21.21 -5.08 0.74
CA ASP A 120 -21.98 -5.02 -0.51
C ASP A 120 -22.03 -6.40 -1.17
N ALA A 121 -20.92 -7.14 -1.15
CA ALA A 121 -20.87 -8.50 -1.68
C ALA A 121 -21.73 -9.49 -0.86
N VAL A 122 -21.77 -9.32 0.48
CA VAL A 122 -22.66 -10.10 1.35
C VAL A 122 -24.13 -9.82 1.03
N ASN A 123 -24.51 -8.57 0.84
CA ASN A 123 -25.85 -8.18 0.45
C ASN A 123 -26.22 -8.69 -0.96
N LEU A 124 -25.27 -8.67 -1.90
CA LEU A 124 -25.45 -9.28 -3.23
C LEU A 124 -25.69 -10.78 -3.13
N ALA A 125 -25.01 -11.50 -2.23
CA ALA A 125 -25.23 -12.91 -2.02
C ALA A 125 -26.63 -13.20 -1.47
N ALA A 126 -27.08 -12.41 -0.51
CA ALA A 126 -28.45 -12.53 0.04
C ALA A 126 -29.53 -12.26 -1.01
N ALA A 127 -29.29 -11.32 -1.93
CA ALA A 127 -30.21 -10.96 -3.00
C ALA A 127 -30.19 -11.91 -4.22
N ASN A 128 -29.18 -12.78 -4.32
CA ASN A 128 -29.00 -13.70 -5.47
C ASN A 128 -28.72 -15.13 -4.98
N PRO A 129 -29.69 -15.81 -4.36
CA PRO A 129 -29.47 -17.11 -3.69
C PRO A 129 -29.04 -18.22 -4.68
N ASP A 130 -29.41 -18.10 -5.95
CA ASP A 130 -29.12 -19.08 -7.01
C ASP A 130 -27.74 -18.87 -7.65
N ARG A 131 -26.98 -17.85 -7.23
CA ARG A 131 -25.69 -17.50 -7.79
C ARG A 131 -24.60 -17.52 -6.72
N GLN A 132 -23.38 -17.86 -7.12
CA GLN A 132 -22.23 -17.76 -6.24
C GLN A 132 -21.67 -16.34 -6.25
N VAL A 133 -21.54 -15.72 -5.09
CA VAL A 133 -20.97 -14.39 -4.94
C VAL A 133 -19.60 -14.50 -4.27
N ILE A 134 -18.58 -14.07 -4.98
CA ILE A 134 -17.20 -14.14 -4.54
C ILE A 134 -16.66 -12.71 -4.34
N PHE A 135 -16.09 -12.45 -3.18
CA PHE A 135 -15.40 -11.21 -2.92
C PHE A 135 -13.88 -11.43 -2.92
N PHE A 136 -13.15 -10.69 -3.74
CA PHE A 136 -11.69 -10.71 -3.75
C PHE A 136 -11.16 -9.85 -2.59
N ALA A 137 -10.85 -10.50 -1.48
CA ALA A 137 -10.41 -9.89 -0.23
C ALA A 137 -8.92 -9.63 -0.26
N ILE A 138 -8.52 -8.51 -0.84
CA ILE A 138 -7.14 -8.02 -0.85
C ILE A 138 -6.95 -6.95 0.21
N GLY A 139 -5.75 -6.79 0.72
CA GLY A 139 -5.43 -5.72 1.64
C GLY A 139 -4.27 -6.02 2.56
N PHE A 140 -3.93 -5.01 3.34
CA PHE A 140 -3.14 -5.14 4.55
C PHE A 140 -4.05 -5.28 5.76
N GLU A 141 -3.47 -5.19 6.94
CA GLU A 141 -4.19 -5.25 8.21
C GLU A 141 -5.29 -4.17 8.33
N THR A 142 -5.17 -3.07 7.59
CA THR A 142 -6.17 -1.98 7.55
C THR A 142 -7.53 -2.43 7.03
N THR A 143 -7.55 -3.30 6.03
CA THR A 143 -8.79 -3.79 5.39
C THR A 143 -9.22 -5.16 5.90
N ALA A 144 -8.43 -5.79 6.76
CA ALA A 144 -8.77 -7.08 7.35
C ALA A 144 -10.03 -7.04 8.24
N PRO A 145 -10.27 -6.02 9.09
CA PRO A 145 -11.49 -5.96 9.92
C PRO A 145 -12.79 -5.97 9.11
N PRO A 146 -13.01 -5.11 8.09
CA PRO A 146 -14.25 -5.16 7.30
C PRO A 146 -14.40 -6.46 6.51
N ASN A 147 -13.30 -7.08 6.08
CA ASN A 147 -13.33 -8.38 5.40
C ASN A 147 -13.68 -9.51 6.37
N ALA A 148 -13.13 -9.49 7.58
CA ALA A 148 -13.51 -10.41 8.65
C ALA A 148 -15.00 -10.26 9.01
N MET A 149 -15.49 -9.02 9.13
CA MET A 149 -16.90 -8.74 9.40
C MET A 149 -17.81 -9.31 8.32
N ALA A 150 -17.43 -9.20 7.04
CA ALA A 150 -18.21 -9.74 5.93
C ALA A 150 -18.32 -11.27 6.01
N VAL A 151 -17.21 -11.96 6.28
CA VAL A 151 -17.20 -13.42 6.45
C VAL A 151 -18.01 -13.84 7.66
N TRP A 152 -17.80 -13.19 8.81
CA TRP A 152 -18.55 -13.46 10.04
C TRP A 152 -20.06 -13.26 9.85
N LEU A 153 -20.46 -12.15 9.20
CA LEU A 153 -21.86 -11.84 8.93
C LEU A 153 -22.50 -12.83 7.97
N ALA A 154 -21.82 -13.22 6.89
CA ALA A 154 -22.29 -14.22 5.95
C ALA A 154 -22.47 -15.57 6.65
N HIS A 155 -21.52 -15.98 7.48
CA HIS A 155 -21.59 -17.19 8.28
C HIS A 155 -22.79 -17.15 9.25
N LYS A 156 -22.94 -16.05 10.01
CA LYS A 156 -24.07 -15.87 10.95
C LYS A 156 -25.44 -15.88 10.27
N ARG A 157 -25.53 -15.33 9.04
CA ARG A 157 -26.76 -15.34 8.22
C ARG A 157 -27.00 -16.67 7.49
N GLY A 158 -26.08 -17.63 7.59
CA GLY A 158 -26.20 -18.93 6.93
C GLY A 158 -26.11 -18.85 5.39
N LEU A 159 -25.49 -17.81 4.83
CA LEU A 159 -25.33 -17.64 3.39
C LEU A 159 -24.36 -18.67 2.82
N LYS A 160 -24.87 -19.65 2.09
CA LYS A 160 -24.04 -20.73 1.50
C LYS A 160 -23.40 -20.33 0.18
N ASN A 161 -23.86 -19.27 -0.44
CA ASN A 161 -23.43 -18.79 -1.75
C ASN A 161 -22.45 -17.61 -1.69
N PHE A 162 -21.95 -17.23 -0.51
CA PHE A 162 -20.92 -16.23 -0.35
C PHE A 162 -19.57 -16.87 -0.06
N SER A 163 -18.51 -16.41 -0.72
CA SER A 163 -17.13 -16.80 -0.43
C SER A 163 -16.16 -15.62 -0.63
N VAL A 164 -15.00 -15.75 -0.01
CA VAL A 164 -13.90 -14.80 -0.18
C VAL A 164 -12.68 -15.48 -0.79
N LEU A 165 -12.06 -14.84 -1.77
CA LEU A 165 -10.73 -15.18 -2.25
C LEU A 165 -9.74 -14.32 -1.45
N VAL A 166 -9.07 -14.94 -0.46
CA VAL A 166 -8.25 -14.20 0.52
C VAL A 166 -6.85 -13.95 0.00
N SER A 167 -6.46 -12.69 -0.13
CA SER A 167 -5.10 -12.25 -0.48
C SER A 167 -4.61 -11.13 0.44
N HIS A 168 -4.91 -11.25 1.74
CA HIS A 168 -4.38 -10.36 2.77
C HIS A 168 -2.93 -10.66 3.09
N VAL A 169 -2.14 -9.61 3.25
CA VAL A 169 -0.71 -9.63 3.59
C VAL A 169 -0.42 -8.72 4.78
N LEU A 170 0.70 -8.97 5.47
CA LEU A 170 1.08 -8.32 6.73
C LEU A 170 2.36 -7.53 6.58
N VAL A 171 2.37 -6.28 7.04
CA VAL A 171 3.50 -5.36 6.85
C VAL A 171 4.73 -5.76 7.68
N PRO A 172 4.68 -6.09 8.98
CA PRO A 172 5.87 -6.38 9.78
C PRO A 172 6.75 -7.50 9.22
N PRO A 173 6.21 -8.65 8.74
CA PRO A 173 7.01 -9.68 8.10
C PRO A 173 7.68 -9.21 6.80
N SER A 174 7.04 -8.33 6.03
CA SER A 174 7.61 -7.80 4.79
C SER A 174 8.82 -6.90 5.06
N MET A 175 8.78 -6.07 6.11
CA MET A 175 9.93 -5.27 6.54
C MET A 175 11.11 -6.16 6.94
N THR A 176 10.83 -7.25 7.66
CA THR A 176 11.84 -8.24 8.01
C THR A 176 12.47 -8.88 6.76
N ALA A 177 11.66 -9.24 5.76
CA ALA A 177 12.14 -9.79 4.50
C ALA A 177 13.01 -8.80 3.71
N ILE A 178 12.66 -7.51 3.70
CA ILE A 178 13.49 -6.45 3.11
C ILE A 178 14.86 -6.36 3.80
N LEU A 179 14.86 -6.31 5.14
CA LEU A 179 16.11 -6.19 5.93
C LEU A 179 17.04 -7.39 5.77
N GLN A 180 16.48 -8.58 5.52
CA GLN A 180 17.24 -9.82 5.27
C GLN A 180 17.59 -10.00 3.79
N GLY A 181 17.02 -9.19 2.91
CA GLY A 181 17.20 -9.34 1.47
C GLY A 181 18.61 -9.03 1.00
N ALA A 182 19.07 -9.76 -0.02
CA ALA A 182 20.35 -9.49 -0.66
C ALA A 182 20.36 -8.09 -1.27
N GLY A 183 21.42 -7.32 -1.00
CA GLY A 183 21.56 -5.94 -1.47
C GLY A 183 20.71 -4.92 -0.70
N ASN A 184 20.15 -5.31 0.48
CA ASN A 184 19.45 -4.35 1.34
C ASN A 184 20.33 -3.14 1.65
N ARG A 185 19.77 -1.94 1.48
CA ARG A 185 20.41 -0.67 1.82
C ARG A 185 19.55 0.22 2.73
N VAL A 186 18.40 -0.31 3.16
CA VAL A 186 17.47 0.40 4.05
C VAL A 186 18.05 0.49 5.45
N GLN A 187 18.10 1.69 6.00
CA GLN A 187 18.69 1.99 7.30
C GLN A 187 17.65 2.46 8.33
N ALA A 188 16.45 2.81 7.87
CA ALA A 188 15.33 3.20 8.72
C ALA A 188 14.00 3.05 7.98
N PHE A 189 12.88 3.09 8.73
CA PHE A 189 11.55 3.05 8.15
C PHE A 189 10.65 4.20 8.61
N LEU A 190 9.86 4.70 7.68
CA LEU A 190 8.62 5.41 7.99
C LEU A 190 7.53 4.35 8.10
N GLY A 191 7.05 4.11 9.31
CA GLY A 191 6.08 3.06 9.62
C GLY A 191 4.67 3.41 9.13
N PRO A 192 3.83 2.39 8.84
CA PRO A 192 2.56 2.58 8.15
C PRO A 192 1.46 3.06 9.11
N GLY A 193 1.17 4.36 9.12
CA GLY A 193 0.18 4.96 10.02
C GLY A 193 -1.20 4.31 9.99
N HIS A 194 -1.70 3.94 8.79
CA HIS A 194 -3.01 3.27 8.66
C HIS A 194 -3.02 1.87 9.30
N VAL A 195 -1.98 1.06 9.06
CA VAL A 195 -1.85 -0.27 9.68
C VAL A 195 -1.76 -0.13 11.20
N CYS A 196 -0.94 0.80 11.69
CA CYS A 196 -0.76 1.02 13.12
C CYS A 196 -2.01 1.59 13.81
N ALA A 197 -2.91 2.28 13.10
CA ALA A 197 -4.20 2.70 13.66
C ALA A 197 -5.10 1.50 14.01
N VAL A 198 -4.97 0.39 13.29
CA VAL A 198 -5.69 -0.86 13.55
C VAL A 198 -4.93 -1.76 14.50
N MET A 199 -3.67 -2.08 14.19
CA MET A 199 -2.87 -3.11 14.88
C MET A 199 -2.00 -2.58 16.02
N GLY A 200 -1.83 -1.25 16.12
CA GLY A 200 -0.81 -0.68 16.98
C GLY A 200 0.59 -0.81 16.40
N TYR A 201 1.61 -0.64 17.24
CA TYR A 201 2.99 -0.70 16.76
C TYR A 201 3.93 -1.58 17.62
N THR A 202 3.37 -2.40 18.49
CA THR A 202 4.15 -3.32 19.34
C THR A 202 4.95 -4.35 18.53
N GLU A 203 4.43 -4.78 17.37
CA GLU A 203 5.09 -5.74 16.49
C GLU A 203 6.33 -5.18 15.79
N TYR A 204 6.47 -3.86 15.70
CA TYR A 204 7.64 -3.20 15.12
C TYR A 204 8.82 -3.08 16.10
N GLU A 205 8.56 -3.10 17.41
CA GLU A 205 9.60 -2.99 18.45
C GLU A 205 10.66 -4.10 18.37
N PRO A 206 10.30 -5.40 18.20
CA PRO A 206 11.28 -6.45 17.99
C PRO A 206 12.10 -6.27 16.72
N ILE A 207 11.50 -5.75 15.64
CA ILE A 207 12.18 -5.49 14.37
C ILE A 207 13.24 -4.40 14.56
N ALA A 208 12.84 -3.25 15.13
CA ALA A 208 13.74 -2.14 15.39
C ALA A 208 14.95 -2.59 16.23
N ARG A 209 14.70 -3.36 17.29
CA ARG A 209 15.73 -3.86 18.20
C ARG A 209 16.67 -4.88 17.54
N ARG A 210 16.08 -5.86 16.81
CA ARG A 210 16.85 -6.94 16.19
C ARG A 210 17.77 -6.46 15.07
N TYR A 211 17.24 -5.60 14.22
CA TYR A 211 17.94 -5.13 13.02
C TYR A 211 18.65 -3.79 13.22
N ARG A 212 18.51 -3.20 14.41
CA ARG A 212 19.09 -1.90 14.76
C ARG A 212 18.69 -0.81 13.75
N VAL A 213 17.41 -0.73 13.43
CA VAL A 213 16.85 0.27 12.52
C VAL A 213 15.77 1.09 13.24
N PRO A 214 15.81 2.42 13.21
CA PRO A 214 14.71 3.24 13.70
C PRO A 214 13.47 3.04 12.84
N ILE A 215 12.30 3.06 13.49
CA ILE A 215 10.99 3.00 12.84
C ILE A 215 10.13 4.12 13.40
N VAL A 216 9.74 5.07 12.56
CA VAL A 216 8.87 6.18 12.98
C VAL A 216 7.52 6.05 12.30
N ILE A 217 6.47 5.82 13.10
CA ILE A 217 5.11 5.76 12.60
C ILE A 217 4.66 7.17 12.22
N THR A 218 4.27 7.40 10.97
CA THR A 218 3.89 8.72 10.47
C THR A 218 2.45 8.78 9.99
N GLY A 219 1.88 9.99 10.03
CA GLY A 219 0.69 10.33 9.25
C GLY A 219 1.00 10.49 7.76
N PHE A 220 0.12 11.17 7.04
CA PHE A 220 0.13 11.18 5.57
C PHE A 220 0.21 12.60 4.97
N GLU A 221 0.01 13.63 5.76
CA GLU A 221 0.12 15.00 5.26
C GLU A 221 1.60 15.43 5.18
N PRO A 222 1.94 16.43 4.36
CA PRO A 222 3.34 16.83 4.16
C PRO A 222 4.12 17.13 5.44
N VAL A 223 3.49 17.81 6.41
CA VAL A 223 4.11 18.11 7.70
C VAL A 223 4.32 16.85 8.53
N ASP A 224 3.34 15.90 8.53
CA ASP A 224 3.51 14.60 9.21
C ASP A 224 4.74 13.86 8.68
N MET A 225 4.85 13.81 7.34
CA MET A 225 5.94 13.11 6.67
C MET A 225 7.29 13.73 7.01
N LEU A 226 7.41 15.04 6.89
CA LEU A 226 8.66 15.76 7.18
C LEU A 226 9.05 15.69 8.66
N GLU A 227 8.08 15.74 9.57
CA GLU A 227 8.33 15.56 11.01
C GLU A 227 8.82 14.15 11.30
N GLY A 228 8.17 13.12 10.72
CA GLY A 228 8.60 11.73 10.85
C GLY A 228 10.00 11.50 10.28
N ILE A 229 10.33 12.10 9.13
CA ILE A 229 11.67 12.05 8.53
C ILE A 229 12.69 12.70 9.47
N LEU A 230 12.37 13.85 10.04
CA LEU A 230 13.27 14.54 11.00
C LEU A 230 13.53 13.67 12.23
N TRP A 231 12.50 13.04 12.82
CA TRP A 231 12.68 12.13 13.96
C TRP A 231 13.54 10.93 13.58
N THR A 232 13.30 10.36 12.39
CA THR A 232 14.09 9.25 11.86
C THR A 232 15.57 9.64 11.70
N VAL A 233 15.85 10.79 11.09
CA VAL A 233 17.22 11.28 10.91
C VAL A 233 17.90 11.53 12.26
N ARG A 234 17.19 12.12 13.23
CA ARG A 234 17.72 12.32 14.59
C ARG A 234 18.15 11.02 15.27
N GLN A 235 17.32 9.96 15.16
CA GLN A 235 17.67 8.65 15.69
C GLN A 235 18.90 8.08 14.99
N LEU A 236 18.96 8.15 13.65
CA LEU A 236 20.07 7.65 12.85
C LEU A 236 21.39 8.35 13.20
N GLU A 237 21.36 9.68 13.36
CA GLU A 237 22.57 10.46 13.74
C GLU A 237 23.01 10.19 15.18
N ALA A 238 22.05 9.93 16.09
CA ALA A 238 22.33 9.57 17.48
C ALA A 238 22.71 8.09 17.67
N GLY A 239 22.59 7.24 16.63
CA GLY A 239 22.79 5.79 16.73
C GLY A 239 21.69 5.10 17.55
N GLU A 240 20.51 5.71 17.67
CA GLU A 240 19.36 5.17 18.38
C GLU A 240 18.50 4.32 17.45
N THR A 241 17.79 3.32 18.01
CA THR A 241 17.02 2.36 17.24
C THR A 241 15.75 1.98 17.99
N ARG A 242 14.81 2.91 18.05
CA ARG A 242 13.52 2.70 18.71
C ARG A 242 12.35 2.93 17.75
N VAL A 243 11.16 2.48 18.15
CA VAL A 243 9.91 2.83 17.50
C VAL A 243 9.38 4.11 18.13
N GLU A 244 9.13 5.13 17.30
CA GLU A 244 8.47 6.37 17.71
C GLU A 244 7.17 6.56 16.94
N ASN A 245 6.20 7.23 17.57
CA ASN A 245 4.88 7.46 16.99
C ASN A 245 4.62 8.97 16.80
N GLN A 246 4.90 9.48 15.60
CA GLN A 246 4.55 10.84 15.22
C GLN A 246 3.03 11.00 15.03
N TYR A 247 2.35 9.92 14.58
CA TYR A 247 0.91 9.94 14.28
C TYR A 247 0.03 9.66 15.52
N SER A 248 0.40 10.20 16.67
CA SER A 248 -0.22 9.92 17.97
C SER A 248 -1.70 10.33 18.06
N ARG A 249 -2.17 11.25 17.17
CA ARG A 249 -3.59 11.62 17.09
C ARG A 249 -4.50 10.49 16.59
N ALA A 250 -3.95 9.50 15.86
CA ALA A 250 -4.72 8.38 15.30
C ALA A 250 -4.21 7.01 15.75
N VAL A 251 -2.95 6.89 16.13
CA VAL A 251 -2.29 5.61 16.43
C VAL A 251 -2.06 5.47 17.93
N ARG A 252 -2.48 4.34 18.47
CA ARG A 252 -2.18 3.90 19.84
C ARG A 252 -1.22 2.72 19.80
N ARG A 253 -0.44 2.53 20.86
CA ARG A 253 0.56 1.46 20.93
C ARG A 253 -0.05 0.07 20.74
N GLU A 254 -1.20 -0.17 21.35
CA GLU A 254 -1.91 -1.45 21.36
C GLU A 254 -2.91 -1.59 20.19
N GLY A 255 -3.08 -0.55 19.36
CA GLY A 255 -4.06 -0.54 18.27
C GLY A 255 -5.50 -0.48 18.71
N ASN A 256 -6.40 -1.07 17.93
CA ASN A 256 -7.83 -1.18 18.20
C ASN A 256 -8.18 -2.62 18.62
N PRO A 257 -8.44 -2.88 19.91
CA PRO A 257 -8.66 -4.24 20.38
C PRO A 257 -9.86 -4.95 19.74
N ALA A 258 -10.93 -4.20 19.43
CA ALA A 258 -12.12 -4.78 18.79
C ALA A 258 -11.83 -5.24 17.36
N SER A 259 -11.08 -4.44 16.59
CA SER A 259 -10.66 -4.80 15.24
C SER A 259 -9.70 -5.99 15.25
N ILE A 260 -8.71 -5.99 16.14
CA ILE A 260 -7.74 -7.09 16.29
C ILE A 260 -8.48 -8.38 16.64
N LYS A 261 -9.39 -8.34 17.64
CA LYS A 261 -10.18 -9.51 18.00
C LYS A 261 -10.99 -10.06 16.83
N LEU A 262 -11.65 -9.20 16.05
CA LEU A 262 -12.43 -9.62 14.90
C LEU A 262 -11.55 -10.30 13.82
N ILE A 263 -10.36 -9.76 13.58
CA ILE A 263 -9.38 -10.39 12.68
C ILE A 263 -9.01 -11.78 13.19
N GLU A 264 -8.64 -11.89 14.46
CA GLU A 264 -8.23 -13.16 15.09
C GLU A 264 -9.35 -14.19 15.14
N ASP A 265 -10.60 -13.75 15.30
CA ASP A 265 -11.77 -14.65 15.32
C ASP A 265 -12.02 -15.29 13.94
N VAL A 266 -11.67 -14.61 12.83
CA VAL A 266 -12.01 -15.06 11.47
C VAL A 266 -10.79 -15.59 10.70
N PHE A 267 -9.63 -14.96 10.89
CA PHE A 267 -8.42 -15.30 10.17
C PHE A 267 -7.37 -15.97 11.06
N GLU A 268 -6.49 -16.72 10.44
CA GLU A 268 -5.24 -17.19 11.02
C GLU A 268 -4.07 -16.86 10.11
N ILE A 269 -2.88 -16.70 10.70
CA ILE A 269 -1.65 -16.34 10.00
C ILE A 269 -1.18 -17.51 9.14
N CYS A 270 -0.72 -17.19 7.92
CA CYS A 270 -0.12 -18.16 7.01
C CYS A 270 1.07 -17.57 6.25
N ASP A 271 1.81 -18.41 5.58
CA ASP A 271 2.81 -17.99 4.61
C ASP A 271 2.11 -17.41 3.37
N ARG A 272 2.64 -16.32 2.83
CA ARG A 272 2.10 -15.73 1.58
C ARG A 272 3.21 -15.40 0.61
N LYS A 273 2.89 -15.56 -0.67
CA LYS A 273 3.70 -15.05 -1.76
C LYS A 273 3.34 -13.61 -2.04
N TRP A 274 4.36 -12.78 -2.11
CA TRP A 274 4.26 -11.35 -2.43
C TRP A 274 4.81 -11.11 -3.83
N ARG A 275 4.07 -10.43 -4.67
CA ARG A 275 4.51 -10.12 -6.03
C ARG A 275 5.81 -9.35 -6.01
N GLY A 276 6.80 -9.83 -6.77
CA GLY A 276 8.12 -9.20 -6.86
C GLY A 276 9.04 -9.37 -5.65
N VAL A 277 8.55 -9.98 -4.55
CA VAL A 277 9.36 -10.24 -3.34
C VAL A 277 9.61 -11.74 -3.15
N GLY A 278 8.58 -12.57 -3.33
CA GLY A 278 8.63 -14.01 -3.12
C GLY A 278 7.78 -14.48 -1.94
N ILE A 279 7.97 -15.72 -1.50
CA ILE A 279 7.27 -16.28 -0.33
C ILE A 279 7.88 -15.70 0.94
N ILE A 280 7.03 -15.10 1.77
CA ILE A 280 7.42 -14.59 3.09
C ILE A 280 6.67 -15.41 4.15
N PRO A 281 7.39 -16.06 5.07
CA PRO A 281 6.75 -16.81 6.15
C PRO A 281 5.89 -15.92 7.05
N LYS A 282 4.73 -16.44 7.48
CA LYS A 282 3.81 -15.78 8.41
C LYS A 282 3.42 -14.35 7.98
N SER A 283 3.26 -14.14 6.70
CA SER A 283 3.06 -12.79 6.13
C SER A 283 1.70 -12.55 5.51
N GLY A 284 0.72 -13.38 5.82
CA GLY A 284 -0.64 -13.15 5.35
C GLY A 284 -1.67 -13.90 6.16
N PHE A 285 -2.92 -13.71 5.77
CA PHE A 285 -4.06 -14.37 6.39
C PHE A 285 -4.69 -15.42 5.50
N LYS A 286 -5.25 -16.44 6.14
CA LYS A 286 -6.22 -17.39 5.57
C LYS A 286 -7.40 -17.51 6.55
N LEU A 287 -8.52 -18.04 6.07
CA LEU A 287 -9.68 -18.29 6.93
C LEU A 287 -9.38 -19.39 7.95
N ARG A 288 -9.89 -19.20 9.19
CA ARG A 288 -9.95 -20.26 10.19
C ARG A 288 -10.86 -21.40 9.72
N TYR A 289 -10.65 -22.56 10.28
CA TYR A 289 -11.38 -23.78 9.93
C TYR A 289 -12.92 -23.64 10.01
N GLU A 290 -13.42 -22.87 10.98
CA GLU A 290 -14.86 -22.61 11.15
C GLU A 290 -15.48 -21.92 9.94
N TYR A 291 -14.71 -21.10 9.23
CA TYR A 291 -15.16 -20.31 8.07
C TYR A 291 -14.74 -20.94 6.73
N ARG A 292 -14.22 -22.16 6.70
CA ARG A 292 -13.71 -22.83 5.49
C ARG A 292 -14.73 -22.94 4.35
N ASP A 293 -16.04 -22.95 4.68
CA ASP A 293 -17.10 -23.02 3.68
C ASP A 293 -17.27 -21.69 2.90
N HIS A 294 -16.64 -20.61 3.41
CA HIS A 294 -16.56 -19.32 2.76
C HIS A 294 -15.24 -19.12 1.99
N ASP A 295 -14.38 -20.15 1.88
CA ASP A 295 -13.13 -20.09 1.15
C ASP A 295 -13.34 -20.37 -0.32
N ALA A 296 -13.07 -19.37 -1.19
CA ALA A 296 -13.24 -19.48 -2.62
C ALA A 296 -12.20 -20.43 -3.26
N GLU A 297 -10.97 -20.50 -2.75
CA GLU A 297 -9.95 -21.41 -3.28
C GLU A 297 -10.43 -22.85 -3.15
N ARG A 298 -10.94 -23.24 -1.99
CA ARG A 298 -11.52 -24.56 -1.75
C ARG A 298 -12.75 -24.84 -2.59
N ARG A 299 -13.65 -23.85 -2.69
CA ARG A 299 -14.93 -24.02 -3.41
C ARG A 299 -14.75 -24.21 -4.91
N PHE A 300 -13.76 -23.56 -5.49
CA PHE A 300 -13.56 -23.53 -6.93
C PHE A 300 -12.38 -24.37 -7.42
N GLU A 301 -11.62 -24.99 -6.51
CA GLU A 301 -10.48 -25.87 -6.84
C GLU A 301 -9.53 -25.22 -7.85
N VAL A 302 -8.96 -24.06 -7.47
CA VAL A 302 -8.12 -23.24 -8.37
C VAL A 302 -6.65 -23.21 -7.92
N ASP A 303 -6.14 -24.31 -7.36
CA ASP A 303 -4.82 -24.34 -6.73
C ASP A 303 -3.67 -24.39 -7.73
N ASP A 304 -3.80 -25.12 -8.84
CA ASP A 304 -2.72 -25.39 -9.80
C ASP A 304 -2.78 -24.46 -11.02
N ILE A 305 -2.46 -23.17 -10.80
CA ILE A 305 -2.39 -22.20 -11.91
C ILE A 305 -0.94 -21.80 -12.17
N GLU A 306 -0.44 -22.15 -13.36
CA GLU A 306 0.84 -21.65 -13.85
C GLU A 306 0.74 -20.16 -14.20
N THR A 307 1.69 -19.38 -13.69
CA THR A 307 1.73 -17.93 -13.88
C THR A 307 2.91 -17.50 -14.71
N GLN A 308 2.73 -16.44 -15.49
CA GLN A 308 3.78 -15.84 -16.30
C GLN A 308 3.89 -14.34 -16.02
N GLU A 309 4.91 -13.95 -15.26
CA GLU A 309 5.17 -12.53 -15.00
C GLU A 309 5.94 -11.87 -16.15
N SER A 310 5.72 -10.56 -16.33
CA SER A 310 6.47 -9.77 -17.32
C SER A 310 7.95 -9.71 -16.95
N THR A 311 8.83 -10.12 -17.88
CA THR A 311 10.29 -10.04 -17.72
C THR A 311 10.86 -8.63 -17.77
N VAL A 312 10.08 -7.67 -18.30
CA VAL A 312 10.49 -6.27 -18.45
C VAL A 312 10.21 -5.45 -17.18
N CYS A 313 9.22 -5.87 -16.38
CA CYS A 313 8.78 -5.13 -15.20
C CYS A 313 9.78 -5.27 -14.03
N ILE A 314 10.32 -4.14 -13.55
CA ILE A 314 11.23 -4.10 -12.40
C ILE A 314 10.54 -3.75 -11.08
N SER A 315 9.20 -3.86 -10.99
CA SER A 315 8.44 -3.47 -9.79
C SER A 315 8.94 -4.15 -8.51
N GLY A 316 9.37 -5.41 -8.60
CA GLY A 316 9.97 -6.11 -7.46
C GLY A 316 11.26 -5.47 -6.94
N GLN A 317 12.07 -4.86 -7.81
CA GLN A 317 13.27 -4.12 -7.40
C GLN A 317 12.90 -2.76 -6.79
N VAL A 318 11.84 -2.12 -7.30
CA VAL A 318 11.30 -0.87 -6.73
C VAL A 318 10.78 -1.12 -5.32
N LEU A 319 9.95 -2.15 -5.11
CA LEU A 319 9.38 -2.52 -3.82
C LEU A 319 10.43 -2.97 -2.78
N LYS A 320 11.63 -3.35 -3.23
CA LYS A 320 12.77 -3.65 -2.36
C LYS A 320 13.66 -2.43 -2.10
N GLY A 321 13.32 -1.24 -2.61
CA GLY A 321 14.11 -0.03 -2.48
C GLY A 321 15.44 -0.04 -3.25
N LEU A 322 15.61 -0.96 -4.21
CA LEU A 322 16.84 -1.12 -5.00
C LEU A 322 16.85 -0.23 -6.24
N LYS A 323 15.67 0.13 -6.75
CA LYS A 323 15.47 0.92 -7.96
C LYS A 323 14.34 1.93 -7.75
N LYS A 324 14.34 2.98 -8.58
CA LYS A 324 13.22 3.93 -8.70
C LYS A 324 12.35 3.57 -9.92
N PRO A 325 11.08 4.01 -9.99
CA PRO A 325 10.22 3.75 -11.15
C PRO A 325 10.80 4.20 -12.49
N HIS A 326 11.49 5.32 -12.54
CA HIS A 326 12.11 5.85 -13.76
C HIS A 326 13.35 5.06 -14.23
N ASP A 327 13.92 4.16 -13.43
CA ASP A 327 14.97 3.24 -13.86
C ASP A 327 14.41 2.11 -14.75
N CYS A 328 13.09 1.98 -14.87
CA CYS A 328 12.43 0.99 -15.70
C CYS A 328 12.38 1.46 -17.16
N ALA A 329 12.94 0.67 -18.07
CA ALA A 329 12.95 1.00 -19.51
C ALA A 329 11.54 1.18 -20.12
N ALA A 330 10.53 0.49 -19.55
CA ALA A 330 9.13 0.56 -19.98
C ALA A 330 8.35 1.74 -19.38
N PHE A 331 8.87 2.37 -18.30
CA PHE A 331 8.15 3.39 -17.55
C PHE A 331 7.78 4.60 -18.42
N GLY A 332 6.48 4.96 -18.42
CA GLY A 332 5.95 6.09 -19.18
C GLY A 332 5.97 5.92 -20.71
N LYS A 333 6.41 4.77 -21.21
CA LYS A 333 6.43 4.40 -22.63
C LYS A 333 5.39 3.31 -22.90
N THR A 334 5.80 2.04 -22.82
CA THR A 334 4.91 0.88 -22.97
C THR A 334 4.17 0.52 -21.68
N CYS A 335 4.63 1.00 -20.53
CA CYS A 335 3.98 0.82 -19.23
C CYS A 335 3.40 2.15 -18.74
N THR A 336 2.09 2.28 -18.79
CA THR A 336 1.31 3.46 -18.35
C THR A 336 0.12 3.01 -17.50
N PRO A 337 -0.59 3.89 -16.77
CA PRO A 337 -1.80 3.52 -16.05
C PRO A 337 -2.91 2.95 -16.94
N GLN A 338 -2.91 3.27 -18.23
CA GLN A 338 -3.87 2.73 -19.21
C GLN A 338 -3.46 1.35 -19.75
N SER A 339 -2.14 1.08 -19.76
CA SER A 339 -1.57 -0.20 -20.22
C SER A 339 -0.47 -0.65 -19.24
N PRO A 340 -0.84 -1.07 -18.01
CA PRO A 340 0.12 -1.42 -16.99
C PRO A 340 0.78 -2.79 -17.28
N LEU A 341 2.12 -2.85 -17.26
CA LEU A 341 2.86 -4.12 -17.30
C LEU A 341 3.04 -4.75 -15.93
N GLY A 342 2.85 -3.98 -14.86
CA GLY A 342 2.97 -4.43 -13.49
C GLY A 342 1.99 -3.72 -12.56
N ALA A 343 1.68 -4.36 -11.44
CA ALA A 343 0.66 -3.91 -10.50
C ALA A 343 0.96 -2.53 -9.88
N THR A 344 2.23 -2.15 -9.72
CA THR A 344 2.65 -0.85 -9.18
C THR A 344 2.27 0.35 -10.07
N MET A 345 1.85 0.12 -11.32
CA MET A 345 1.35 1.15 -12.24
C MET A 345 -0.18 1.30 -12.22
N VAL A 346 -0.90 0.44 -11.48
CA VAL A 346 -2.36 0.39 -11.49
C VAL A 346 -2.97 1.32 -10.43
N SER A 347 -2.58 1.14 -9.17
CA SER A 347 -3.12 1.91 -8.05
C SER A 347 -2.37 3.22 -7.88
N SER A 348 -3.09 4.29 -7.49
CA SER A 348 -2.49 5.59 -7.14
C SER A 348 -1.54 5.52 -5.94
N GLU A 349 -1.62 4.45 -5.13
CA GLU A 349 -0.71 4.14 -4.04
C GLU A 349 0.54 3.38 -4.50
N GLY A 350 0.58 2.92 -5.75
CA GLY A 350 1.74 2.26 -6.31
C GLY A 350 2.83 3.26 -6.71
N ALA A 351 4.08 2.98 -6.39
CA ALA A 351 5.19 3.87 -6.66
C ALA A 351 5.25 4.28 -8.15
N CYS A 352 5.08 3.33 -9.09
CA CYS A 352 5.10 3.65 -10.52
C CYS A 352 3.97 4.60 -10.93
N ALA A 353 2.75 4.37 -10.46
CA ALA A 353 1.61 5.23 -10.77
C ALA A 353 1.77 6.63 -10.16
N ALA A 354 2.25 6.74 -8.93
CA ALA A 354 2.52 8.01 -8.27
C ALA A 354 3.58 8.82 -9.04
N TYR A 355 4.72 8.20 -9.41
CA TYR A 355 5.75 8.84 -10.22
C TYR A 355 5.26 9.22 -11.62
N TYR A 356 4.41 8.40 -12.22
CA TYR A 356 3.81 8.71 -13.51
C TYR A 356 2.90 9.94 -13.43
N ALA A 357 2.08 10.04 -12.39
CA ALA A 357 1.15 11.14 -12.21
C ALA A 357 1.83 12.46 -11.81
N TYR A 358 2.82 12.41 -10.92
CA TYR A 358 3.37 13.61 -10.27
C TYR A 358 4.87 13.83 -10.52
N GLY A 359 5.65 12.79 -10.80
CA GLY A 359 7.11 12.85 -10.92
C GLY A 359 7.65 13.04 -12.35
N ARG A 360 6.81 13.26 -13.36
CA ARG A 360 7.25 13.39 -14.77
C ARG A 360 8.23 14.53 -15.02
N HIS A 361 8.10 15.61 -14.27
CA HIS A 361 8.98 16.77 -14.40
C HIS A 361 10.43 16.47 -13.97
N LEU A 362 10.66 15.40 -13.22
CA LEU A 362 12.02 14.96 -12.84
C LEU A 362 12.79 14.37 -14.02
N GLN A 363 12.11 13.69 -14.95
CA GLN A 363 12.74 13.15 -16.16
C GLN A 363 13.28 14.27 -17.08
N SER A 364 12.49 15.34 -17.26
CA SER A 364 12.91 16.49 -18.07
C SER A 364 14.10 17.26 -17.48
N LYS A 365 14.24 17.27 -16.14
CA LYS A 365 15.35 17.93 -15.45
C LYS A 365 16.65 17.11 -15.48
N SER A 366 16.59 15.77 -15.48
CA SER A 366 17.78 14.94 -15.64
C SER A 366 18.38 15.04 -17.02
N GLU A 367 17.54 15.13 -18.06
CA GLU A 367 17.99 15.38 -19.44
C GLU A 367 18.60 16.79 -19.60
N ILE A 368 18.02 17.81 -18.95
CA ILE A 368 18.53 19.19 -18.96
C ILE A 368 19.84 19.31 -18.15
N ARG A 369 20.02 18.53 -17.05
CA ARG A 369 21.28 18.52 -16.31
C ARG A 369 22.43 17.91 -17.13
N ASN A 370 22.17 16.81 -17.83
CA ASN A 370 23.19 16.20 -18.70
C ASN A 370 23.53 17.06 -19.90
N SER A 371 22.63 17.90 -20.41
CA SER A 371 22.92 18.86 -21.49
C SER A 371 23.60 20.15 -21.01
N LYS A 372 23.56 20.45 -19.67
CA LYS A 372 24.20 21.63 -19.09
C LYS A 372 25.56 21.37 -18.41
N SER A 373 25.98 20.11 -18.30
CA SER A 373 27.31 19.77 -17.78
C SER A 373 28.44 20.03 -18.76
N GLU A 374 28.13 20.44 -20.00
CA GLU A 374 29.15 20.79 -21.01
C GLU A 374 29.43 22.28 -21.16
N THR A 375 28.76 23.18 -20.39
CA THR A 375 29.09 24.61 -20.43
C THR A 375 28.91 25.32 -19.11
N ASN A 376 30.00 25.83 -18.57
CA ASN A 376 30.21 26.93 -17.62
C ASN A 376 30.42 26.61 -16.15
N SER A 377 31.71 26.64 -15.82
CA SER A 377 32.25 27.14 -14.53
C SER A 377 31.93 28.64 -14.39
N ASN A 378 31.07 29.01 -13.45
CA ASN A 378 31.12 30.24 -12.66
C ASN A 378 30.00 30.25 -11.63
N GLY A 379 30.38 30.54 -10.38
CA GLY A 379 29.52 30.43 -9.20
C GLY A 379 28.45 31.50 -9.14
N GLU A 380 27.30 31.08 -8.63
CA GLU A 380 26.38 31.97 -7.91
C GLU A 380 25.50 31.16 -6.93
N SER A 381 25.34 31.76 -5.76
CA SER A 381 24.64 31.25 -4.57
C SER A 381 23.18 30.87 -4.84
N GLY A 382 22.76 29.71 -4.30
CA GLY A 382 21.43 29.16 -4.46
C GLY A 382 20.32 30.03 -3.89
N LYS A 383 19.42 30.44 -4.76
CA LYS A 383 18.10 30.96 -4.35
C LYS A 383 17.19 29.80 -4.02
N LEU A 384 16.61 29.83 -2.81
CA LEU A 384 15.53 28.92 -2.40
C LEU A 384 14.40 28.95 -3.43
N LYS A 385 14.05 27.78 -3.93
CA LYS A 385 12.90 27.61 -4.83
C LYS A 385 11.60 27.72 -4.05
N THR A 386 10.70 28.55 -4.52
CA THR A 386 9.34 28.71 -4.02
C THR A 386 8.59 27.38 -4.18
N ILE A 387 8.12 26.83 -3.07
CA ILE A 387 7.29 25.62 -3.06
C ILE A 387 5.88 26.00 -3.49
N ARG A 388 5.43 25.51 -4.65
CA ARG A 388 4.03 25.56 -5.05
C ARG A 388 3.38 24.23 -4.64
N LEU A 389 2.61 24.24 -3.56
CA LEU A 389 1.72 23.14 -3.21
C LEU A 389 0.50 23.16 -4.14
N GLY A 390 0.48 22.22 -5.07
CA GLY A 390 -0.68 21.73 -5.79
C GLY A 390 -1.57 22.72 -6.54
N ARG A 391 -1.74 22.52 -7.86
CA ARG A 391 -2.91 22.99 -8.60
C ARG A 391 -4.11 22.08 -8.27
N GLU A 392 -5.25 22.71 -8.00
CA GLU A 392 -6.56 22.09 -7.87
C GLU A 392 -7.00 21.43 -9.19
N ASP A 393 -7.92 20.46 -9.06
CA ASP A 393 -8.73 19.80 -10.09
C ASP A 393 -8.17 18.53 -10.73
N VAL A 394 -8.26 17.42 -9.95
CA VAL A 394 -8.66 16.11 -10.48
C VAL A 394 -9.54 15.45 -9.42
N PRO A 395 -10.74 14.94 -9.72
CA PRO A 395 -11.58 14.27 -8.73
C PRO A 395 -10.89 12.98 -8.27
N VAL A 396 -10.44 13.01 -7.02
CA VAL A 396 -9.88 11.84 -6.34
C VAL A 396 -11.04 10.99 -5.85
N CYS A 397 -11.21 9.80 -6.42
CA CYS A 397 -11.94 8.74 -5.74
C CYS A 397 -11.21 8.42 -4.44
N GLN A 398 -11.76 8.88 -3.31
CA GLN A 398 -11.30 8.54 -1.97
C GLN A 398 -11.64 7.07 -1.68
N ALA A 399 -10.74 6.16 -2.04
CA ALA A 399 -10.76 4.81 -1.51
C ALA A 399 -10.00 4.82 -0.17
N GLY A 400 -10.75 4.87 0.94
CA GLY A 400 -10.13 4.67 2.25
C GLY A 400 -10.62 5.50 3.41
N ALA A 401 -11.59 6.39 3.22
CA ALA A 401 -12.24 7.05 4.34
C ALA A 401 -13.73 6.66 4.33
N CYS A 402 -14.06 5.52 4.86
CA CYS A 402 -15.43 5.14 5.11
C CYS A 402 -15.62 4.69 6.54
N VAL A 403 -16.28 5.57 7.28
CA VAL A 403 -17.43 5.27 8.16
C VAL A 403 -17.11 4.45 9.40
N CYS A 404 -16.68 5.17 10.43
CA CYS A 404 -16.94 4.78 11.82
C CYS A 404 -17.84 5.79 12.54
N GLU A 405 -18.75 6.50 11.86
CA GLU A 405 -19.58 7.49 12.55
C GLU A 405 -21.09 7.16 12.67
N ASN A 406 -21.57 5.99 12.23
CA ASN A 406 -23.01 5.70 12.40
C ASN A 406 -23.35 4.23 12.72
N VAL A 407 -22.63 3.58 13.65
CA VAL A 407 -23.07 2.27 14.18
C VAL A 407 -23.25 2.28 15.71
N ALA A 408 -23.27 3.44 16.36
CA ALA A 408 -23.45 3.54 17.80
C ALA A 408 -24.90 3.90 18.23
N ALA A 409 -25.88 3.90 17.33
CA ALA A 409 -27.22 4.38 17.67
C ALA A 409 -28.37 3.37 17.50
N ASP A 410 -28.11 2.06 17.30
CA ASP A 410 -29.24 1.12 17.15
C ASP A 410 -29.01 -0.26 17.82
N VAL A 411 -28.46 -0.25 19.03
CA VAL A 411 -28.48 -1.41 19.94
C VAL A 411 -29.09 -0.99 21.27
N GLY A 412 -30.37 -0.72 21.22
CA GLY A 412 -31.16 -0.49 22.42
C GLY A 412 -32.65 -0.46 22.11
N GLN A 413 -33.27 -1.63 22.11
CA GLN A 413 -34.67 -2.00 22.27
C GLN A 413 -35.12 -3.00 21.18
N HIS A 414 -34.93 -4.27 21.46
CA HIS A 414 -35.96 -5.35 21.53
C HIS A 414 -35.28 -6.65 21.87
#